data_fcdc73c59e9661233a881cfdf24cf6f7
#
_entry.id   fcdc73c59e9661233a881cfdf24cf6f7
#
_cell.length_a   1.000
_cell.length_b   1.000
_cell.length_c   1.000
_cell.angle_alpha   90.00
_cell.angle_beta   90.00
_cell.angle_gamma   90.00
#
_symmetry.space_group_name_H-M   'P 1'
#
loop_
_entity.id
_entity.type
_entity.pdbx_description
1 polymer ?
#
loop_
_entity_poly.entity_id
_entity_poly.type
_entity_poly.pdbx_seq_one_letter_code
_entity_poly.pdbx_strand_id
1 'polypeptide(L)'
;PVARLAPVFVGGVTVTNATLHNQDEVARKDVRVGDTVVVRRAGDVIPEVVRVLPERRPMQPVDLLGEQMEAKYEPFRLPETCPVCGSAVEREAGEAVARCTGGMLCQAQRAQGLIHFASRKAMDIAGLGDKQIEALVAADVLHSLADIYQLDIAQLQTIKDSKSAATKWAQNILDSIAQSRTPPLARFLFALGIRHVGESTAKQLAAAFGNLDTVRRAPEPILACLPDIGSVVAHAIAHYFRQPAQQKMLDDLLQHVAPQAAAPSPQTRAHAAPEQWLQRLPDIKLSEKRAAELWQLAGSLHALQTDQALPQEWQDWRRQPAHAALLQDIITFTEGLPENSSDDVSGSLHPENSPVAGKTFVLTGTLPTLKRDQAAALIEAAGGKVSGSVSKKTDFVVAGEAAGSKLEKAQALGVAVLGEEELLGMLGELASKAT
;
A
#
# COMPACT_ATOMS: atom_id res chain seq x y z
N PRO A 1 -5.53 5.28 -20.48
CA PRO A 1 -6.04 6.29 -21.42
C PRO A 1 -7.57 6.34 -21.38
N VAL A 2 -8.14 7.52 -21.72
CA VAL A 2 -9.57 7.80 -21.75
C VAL A 2 -9.92 8.42 -23.10
N ALA A 3 -10.96 7.90 -23.76
CA ALA A 3 -11.52 8.50 -24.96
C ALA A 3 -12.49 9.62 -24.58
N ARG A 4 -12.29 10.82 -25.12
CA ARG A 4 -13.32 11.87 -25.16
C ARG A 4 -14.27 11.60 -26.31
N LEU A 5 -15.56 11.58 -26.02
CA LEU A 5 -16.60 11.22 -26.97
C LEU A 5 -17.54 12.42 -27.22
N ALA A 6 -18.12 12.50 -28.40
CA ALA A 6 -19.34 13.24 -28.57
C ALA A 6 -20.39 12.73 -27.56
N PRO A 7 -21.18 13.61 -26.91
CA PRO A 7 -22.13 13.16 -25.91
C PRO A 7 -23.07 12.08 -26.47
N VAL A 8 -23.13 10.94 -25.78
CA VAL A 8 -23.98 9.79 -26.14
C VAL A 8 -24.75 9.29 -24.93
N PHE A 9 -26.02 8.94 -25.10
CA PHE A 9 -26.85 8.43 -24.04
C PHE A 9 -26.72 6.90 -23.94
N VAL A 10 -26.24 6.42 -22.78
CA VAL A 10 -26.00 4.99 -22.55
C VAL A 10 -26.46 4.62 -21.14
N GLY A 11 -27.39 3.65 -21.01
CA GLY A 11 -27.85 3.15 -19.72
C GLY A 11 -28.37 4.22 -18.76
N GLY A 12 -29.18 5.16 -19.27
CA GLY A 12 -29.82 6.19 -18.46
C GLY A 12 -28.99 7.45 -18.17
N VAL A 13 -27.74 7.53 -18.67
CA VAL A 13 -26.86 8.70 -18.45
C VAL A 13 -26.17 9.15 -19.74
N THR A 14 -25.84 10.44 -19.80
CA THR A 14 -25.02 11.00 -20.90
C THR A 14 -23.55 10.75 -20.62
N VAL A 15 -22.89 10.04 -21.53
CA VAL A 15 -21.48 9.68 -21.48
C VAL A 15 -20.68 10.56 -22.42
N THR A 16 -19.65 11.24 -21.91
CA THR A 16 -18.69 12.04 -22.67
C THR A 16 -17.25 11.51 -22.58
N ASN A 17 -17.00 10.57 -21.68
CA ASN A 17 -15.70 9.94 -21.48
C ASN A 17 -15.89 8.42 -21.32
N ALA A 18 -15.04 7.62 -21.97
CA ALA A 18 -15.01 6.17 -21.82
C ALA A 18 -13.59 5.67 -21.62
N THR A 19 -13.39 4.70 -20.74
CA THR A 19 -12.07 4.13 -20.51
C THR A 19 -11.60 3.32 -21.72
N LEU A 20 -10.30 3.41 -21.99
CA LEU A 20 -9.57 2.58 -22.95
C LEU A 20 -8.67 1.58 -22.21
N HIS A 21 -8.77 1.52 -20.86
CA HIS A 21 -7.97 0.71 -19.95
C HIS A 21 -6.46 1.06 -20.00
N ASN A 22 -5.70 0.44 -20.87
CA ASN A 22 -4.25 0.64 -21.02
C ASN A 22 -3.85 0.75 -22.50
N GLN A 23 -2.56 0.95 -22.76
CA GLN A 23 -2.04 1.10 -24.11
C GLN A 23 -2.17 -0.19 -24.95
N ASP A 24 -2.04 -1.36 -24.34
CA ASP A 24 -2.17 -2.64 -25.04
C ASP A 24 -3.61 -2.84 -25.54
N GLU A 25 -4.60 -2.44 -24.75
CA GLU A 25 -6.01 -2.46 -25.16
C GLU A 25 -6.31 -1.45 -26.27
N VAL A 26 -5.68 -0.27 -26.25
CA VAL A 26 -5.78 0.71 -27.35
C VAL A 26 -5.20 0.13 -28.63
N ALA A 27 -4.02 -0.48 -28.56
CA ALA A 27 -3.36 -1.10 -29.70
C ALA A 27 -4.15 -2.32 -30.22
N ARG A 28 -4.63 -3.19 -29.33
CA ARG A 28 -5.44 -4.36 -29.69
C ARG A 28 -6.75 -3.99 -30.41
N LYS A 29 -7.37 -2.88 -30.00
CA LYS A 29 -8.62 -2.38 -30.59
C LYS A 29 -8.35 -1.48 -31.80
N ASP A 30 -7.11 -1.09 -32.07
CA ASP A 30 -6.67 -0.11 -33.08
C ASP A 30 -7.50 1.19 -33.02
N VAL A 31 -7.65 1.75 -31.79
CA VAL A 31 -8.42 2.98 -31.58
C VAL A 31 -7.60 4.18 -32.02
N ARG A 32 -8.19 5.02 -32.89
CA ARG A 32 -7.58 6.24 -33.39
C ARG A 32 -8.46 7.47 -33.10
N VAL A 33 -7.86 8.64 -33.12
CA VAL A 33 -8.61 9.89 -33.03
C VAL A 33 -9.61 9.98 -34.18
N GLY A 34 -10.83 10.41 -33.88
CA GLY A 34 -11.91 10.54 -34.87
C GLY A 34 -12.69 9.26 -35.17
N ASP A 35 -12.29 8.10 -34.62
CA ASP A 35 -13.03 6.87 -34.83
C ASP A 35 -14.45 6.91 -34.24
N THR A 36 -15.36 6.22 -34.91
CA THR A 36 -16.66 5.86 -34.33
C THR A 36 -16.50 4.58 -33.53
N VAL A 37 -16.94 4.63 -32.26
CA VAL A 37 -16.74 3.52 -31.31
C VAL A 37 -18.06 3.03 -30.71
N VAL A 38 -18.08 1.76 -30.33
CA VAL A 38 -19.17 1.17 -29.52
C VAL A 38 -18.78 1.28 -28.06
N VAL A 39 -19.67 1.88 -27.26
CA VAL A 39 -19.48 2.11 -25.81
C VAL A 39 -20.51 1.28 -25.04
N ARG A 40 -20.08 0.70 -23.92
CA ARG A 40 -20.95 0.09 -22.91
C ARG A 40 -20.60 0.61 -21.53
N ARG A 41 -21.51 0.38 -20.55
CA ARG A 41 -21.20 0.59 -19.13
C ARG A 41 -20.87 -0.76 -18.50
N ALA A 42 -19.66 -0.92 -18.00
CA ALA A 42 -19.25 -2.10 -17.24
C ALA A 42 -19.80 -2.01 -15.82
N GLY A 43 -20.54 -3.04 -15.36
CA GLY A 43 -21.16 -3.08 -14.04
C GLY A 43 -22.09 -1.89 -13.76
N ASP A 44 -22.74 -1.35 -14.79
CA ASP A 44 -23.62 -0.15 -14.75
C ASP A 44 -22.96 1.14 -14.21
N VAL A 45 -21.63 1.17 -14.08
CA VAL A 45 -20.90 2.30 -13.48
C VAL A 45 -19.91 2.95 -14.43
N ILE A 46 -18.99 2.17 -15.03
CA ILE A 46 -17.85 2.71 -15.77
C ILE A 46 -18.06 2.57 -17.28
N PRO A 47 -18.16 3.69 -18.05
CA PRO A 47 -18.20 3.63 -19.50
C PRO A 47 -16.86 3.14 -20.08
N GLU A 48 -16.91 2.19 -20.99
CA GLU A 48 -15.75 1.66 -21.69
C GLU A 48 -15.95 1.56 -23.20
N VAL A 49 -14.87 1.75 -23.96
CA VAL A 49 -14.85 1.48 -25.40
C VAL A 49 -14.71 -0.02 -25.63
N VAL A 50 -15.74 -0.62 -26.23
CA VAL A 50 -15.77 -2.06 -26.54
C VAL A 50 -14.99 -2.36 -27.80
N ARG A 51 -15.29 -1.64 -28.89
CA ARG A 51 -14.67 -1.79 -30.22
C ARG A 51 -14.82 -0.54 -31.07
N VAL A 52 -13.99 -0.45 -32.10
CA VAL A 52 -14.08 0.53 -33.18
C VAL A 52 -15.03 0.01 -34.27
N LEU A 53 -15.63 0.92 -35.02
CA LEU A 53 -16.33 0.66 -36.27
C LEU A 53 -15.43 1.12 -37.44
N PRO A 54 -14.58 0.22 -37.99
CA PRO A 54 -13.57 0.60 -39.01
C PRO A 54 -14.20 1.18 -40.27
N GLU A 55 -15.42 0.74 -40.62
CA GLU A 55 -16.21 1.22 -41.76
C GLU A 55 -16.62 2.69 -41.64
N ARG A 56 -16.52 3.28 -40.44
CA ARG A 56 -16.80 4.68 -40.15
C ARG A 56 -15.59 5.49 -39.76
N ARG A 57 -14.39 4.91 -39.92
CA ARG A 57 -13.12 5.60 -39.66
C ARG A 57 -12.91 6.75 -40.65
N PRO A 58 -12.48 7.92 -40.21
CA PRO A 58 -12.07 8.99 -41.11
C PRO A 58 -10.90 8.54 -41.97
N MET A 59 -11.05 8.64 -43.28
CA MET A 59 -10.05 8.30 -44.29
C MET A 59 -9.58 9.55 -45.03
N GLN A 60 -8.38 9.51 -45.56
CA GLN A 60 -7.80 10.54 -46.43
C GLN A 60 -7.12 9.90 -47.64
N PRO A 61 -7.07 10.61 -48.78
CA PRO A 61 -6.36 10.11 -49.97
C PRO A 61 -4.86 10.16 -49.75
N VAL A 62 -4.16 9.10 -50.19
CA VAL A 62 -2.68 9.00 -50.18
C VAL A 62 -2.09 9.60 -51.44
N ASP A 63 -2.82 9.56 -52.55
CA ASP A 63 -2.38 10.04 -53.86
C ASP A 63 -3.24 11.21 -54.37
N LEU A 64 -2.73 11.90 -55.38
CA LEU A 64 -3.39 13.06 -55.99
C LEU A 64 -4.69 12.69 -56.72
N LEU A 65 -4.89 11.45 -57.06
CA LEU A 65 -6.04 10.91 -57.78
C LEU A 65 -7.12 10.39 -56.82
N GLY A 66 -6.78 10.19 -55.54
CA GLY A 66 -7.70 9.69 -54.51
C GLY A 66 -8.05 8.19 -54.70
N GLU A 67 -7.25 7.43 -55.47
CA GLU A 67 -7.46 6.00 -55.69
C GLU A 67 -7.10 5.16 -54.48
N GLN A 68 -6.11 5.61 -53.68
CA GLN A 68 -5.73 4.96 -52.42
C GLN A 68 -6.13 5.80 -51.22
N MET A 69 -6.78 5.15 -50.26
CA MET A 69 -7.26 5.79 -49.06
C MET A 69 -6.57 5.16 -47.83
N GLU A 70 -6.09 5.99 -46.93
CA GLU A 70 -5.54 5.55 -45.63
C GLU A 70 -6.32 6.19 -44.47
N ALA A 71 -6.12 5.64 -43.26
CA ALA A 71 -6.70 6.25 -42.06
C ALA A 71 -6.12 7.66 -41.84
N LYS A 72 -6.98 8.65 -41.69
CA LYS A 72 -6.60 10.06 -41.53
C LYS A 72 -5.70 10.30 -40.29
N TYR A 73 -5.84 9.48 -39.25
CA TYR A 73 -5.09 9.60 -38.01
C TYR A 73 -4.28 8.35 -37.74
N GLU A 74 -3.06 8.56 -37.28
CA GLU A 74 -2.14 7.49 -36.88
C GLU A 74 -2.68 6.68 -35.69
N PRO A 75 -2.20 5.42 -35.50
CA PRO A 75 -2.46 4.66 -34.29
C PRO A 75 -2.07 5.47 -33.05
N PHE A 76 -2.96 5.52 -32.06
CA PHE A 76 -2.68 6.25 -30.82
C PHE A 76 -1.56 5.56 -30.02
N ARG A 77 -0.57 6.36 -29.62
CA ARG A 77 0.49 5.95 -28.69
C ARG A 77 0.54 6.91 -27.51
N LEU A 78 0.89 6.40 -26.35
CA LEU A 78 1.22 7.26 -25.21
C LEU A 78 2.50 8.05 -25.53
N PRO A 79 2.63 9.28 -25.04
CA PRO A 79 3.85 10.07 -25.24
C PRO A 79 5.05 9.35 -24.58
N GLU A 80 6.19 9.39 -25.21
CA GLU A 80 7.46 8.85 -24.69
C GLU A 80 8.06 9.75 -23.62
N THR A 81 7.66 11.01 -23.61
CA THR A 81 8.07 12.00 -22.62
C THR A 81 6.85 12.57 -21.89
N CYS A 82 7.02 12.86 -20.61
CA CYS A 82 5.96 13.45 -19.79
C CYS A 82 5.61 14.86 -20.26
N PRO A 83 4.34 15.18 -20.55
CA PRO A 83 3.93 16.51 -21.02
C PRO A 83 4.06 17.59 -19.93
N VAL A 84 4.28 17.22 -18.66
CA VAL A 84 4.40 18.17 -17.55
C VAL A 84 5.87 18.49 -17.24
N CYS A 85 6.76 17.50 -17.20
CA CYS A 85 8.13 17.70 -16.75
C CYS A 85 9.19 17.28 -17.79
N GLY A 86 8.81 16.75 -18.96
CA GLY A 86 9.73 16.31 -19.99
C GLY A 86 10.51 15.01 -19.69
N SER A 87 10.37 14.44 -18.49
CA SER A 87 11.04 13.17 -18.16
C SER A 87 10.50 12.01 -18.98
N ALA A 88 11.30 10.95 -19.16
CA ALA A 88 10.89 9.75 -19.87
C ALA A 88 9.61 9.13 -19.26
N VAL A 89 8.79 8.53 -20.12
CA VAL A 89 7.65 7.73 -19.71
C VAL A 89 7.99 6.26 -19.96
N GLU A 90 8.16 5.52 -18.89
CA GLU A 90 8.62 4.13 -18.93
C GLU A 90 7.52 3.17 -18.47
N ARG A 91 7.56 1.95 -19.00
CA ARG A 91 6.71 0.84 -18.58
C ARG A 91 7.62 -0.31 -18.18
N GLU A 92 7.54 -0.71 -16.91
CA GLU A 92 8.28 -1.87 -16.42
C GLU A 92 7.80 -3.15 -17.10
N ALA A 93 8.70 -4.11 -17.25
CA ALA A 93 8.39 -5.40 -17.88
C ALA A 93 7.26 -6.12 -17.10
N GLY A 94 6.21 -6.53 -17.82
CA GLY A 94 5.04 -7.18 -17.23
C GLY A 94 3.97 -6.22 -16.66
N GLU A 95 4.22 -4.91 -16.63
CA GLU A 95 3.25 -3.93 -16.19
C GLU A 95 2.35 -3.44 -17.34
N ALA A 96 1.09 -3.21 -17.03
CA ALA A 96 0.12 -2.66 -17.99
C ALA A 96 0.14 -1.13 -18.09
N VAL A 97 0.83 -0.44 -17.16
CA VAL A 97 0.78 1.01 -16.99
C VAL A 97 2.15 1.62 -17.21
N ALA A 98 2.24 2.55 -18.17
CA ALA A 98 3.41 3.40 -18.35
C ALA A 98 3.37 4.60 -17.38
N ARG A 99 4.52 5.02 -16.86
CA ARG A 99 4.65 6.09 -15.87
C ARG A 99 5.79 7.04 -16.20
N CYS A 100 5.59 8.29 -15.87
CA CYS A 100 6.68 9.28 -15.90
C CYS A 100 7.72 8.95 -14.82
N THR A 101 8.99 8.96 -15.19
CA THR A 101 10.13 8.69 -14.29
C THR A 101 10.53 9.91 -13.45
N GLY A 102 9.92 11.07 -13.67
CA GLY A 102 10.29 12.34 -13.01
C GLY A 102 10.04 12.38 -11.50
N GLY A 103 9.24 11.45 -10.93
CA GLY A 103 8.97 11.40 -9.49
C GLY A 103 8.57 12.77 -8.92
N MET A 104 9.19 13.20 -7.84
CA MET A 104 8.93 14.50 -7.19
C MET A 104 9.39 15.72 -8.03
N LEU A 105 10.21 15.53 -9.06
CA LEU A 105 10.54 16.60 -10.01
C LEU A 105 9.36 16.93 -10.92
N CYS A 106 8.49 15.96 -11.17
CA CYS A 106 7.26 16.17 -11.92
C CYS A 106 6.22 16.85 -11.04
N GLN A 107 5.84 18.08 -11.37
CA GLN A 107 4.86 18.85 -10.58
C GLN A 107 3.52 18.10 -10.38
N ALA A 108 3.05 17.36 -11.39
CA ALA A 108 1.82 16.58 -11.29
C ALA A 108 1.96 15.40 -10.31
N GLN A 109 3.09 14.68 -10.33
CA GLN A 109 3.34 13.59 -9.38
C GLN A 109 3.59 14.13 -7.96
N ARG A 110 4.30 15.25 -7.84
CA ARG A 110 4.52 15.96 -6.57
C ARG A 110 3.20 16.32 -5.90
N ALA A 111 2.30 16.98 -6.62
CA ALA A 111 0.99 17.33 -6.08
C ALA A 111 0.22 16.10 -5.59
N GLN A 112 0.16 15.03 -6.39
CA GLN A 112 -0.52 13.79 -6.02
C GLN A 112 0.15 13.08 -4.83
N GLY A 113 1.47 13.07 -4.75
CA GLY A 113 2.23 12.52 -3.61
C GLY A 113 1.94 13.29 -2.31
N LEU A 114 1.91 14.61 -2.36
CA LEU A 114 1.58 15.48 -1.22
C LEU A 114 0.11 15.32 -0.79
N ILE A 115 -0.83 15.22 -1.74
CA ILE A 115 -2.26 14.96 -1.47
C ILE A 115 -2.43 13.61 -0.78
N HIS A 116 -1.79 12.56 -1.30
CA HIS A 116 -1.82 11.24 -0.67
C HIS A 116 -1.29 11.31 0.76
N PHE A 117 -0.12 11.93 0.94
CA PHE A 117 0.53 12.07 2.25
C PHE A 117 -0.35 12.80 3.27
N ALA A 118 -0.98 13.92 2.90
CA ALA A 118 -1.84 14.69 3.79
C ALA A 118 -3.21 14.04 4.03
N SER A 119 -3.60 13.04 3.24
CA SER A 119 -4.95 12.46 3.26
C SER A 119 -5.34 11.87 4.62
N ARG A 120 -6.66 11.75 4.85
CA ARG A 120 -7.25 11.24 6.11
C ARG A 120 -6.75 9.85 6.51
N LYS A 121 -6.46 8.98 5.55
CA LYS A 121 -5.95 7.62 5.81
C LYS A 121 -4.44 7.59 6.06
N ALA A 122 -3.72 8.60 5.61
CA ALA A 122 -2.28 8.78 5.79
C ALA A 122 -2.00 9.66 7.02
N MET A 123 -1.42 10.85 6.85
CA MET A 123 -1.04 11.72 7.97
C MET A 123 -2.22 12.50 8.58
N ASP A 124 -3.40 12.52 7.92
CA ASP A 124 -4.65 13.16 8.39
C ASP A 124 -4.49 14.65 8.70
N ILE A 125 -3.91 15.38 7.78
CA ILE A 125 -3.71 16.81 7.94
C ILE A 125 -5.00 17.53 7.52
N ALA A 126 -5.87 17.80 8.50
CA ALA A 126 -7.15 18.44 8.26
C ALA A 126 -6.99 19.86 7.68
N GLY A 127 -7.77 20.16 6.64
CA GLY A 127 -7.75 21.45 5.97
C GLY A 127 -6.70 21.59 4.85
N LEU A 128 -5.75 20.67 4.74
CA LEU A 128 -4.75 20.60 3.67
C LEU A 128 -5.18 19.54 2.61
N GLY A 129 -6.28 19.83 1.92
CA GLY A 129 -6.81 18.95 0.87
C GLY A 129 -6.25 19.23 -0.52
N ASP A 130 -6.80 18.52 -1.52
CA ASP A 130 -6.32 18.54 -2.91
C ASP A 130 -6.13 19.96 -3.46
N LYS A 131 -7.17 20.83 -3.36
CA LYS A 131 -7.13 22.19 -3.89
C LYS A 131 -6.07 23.07 -3.23
N GLN A 132 -5.87 22.91 -1.93
CA GLN A 132 -4.87 23.66 -1.16
C GLN A 132 -3.46 23.23 -1.55
N ILE A 133 -3.23 21.94 -1.67
CA ILE A 133 -1.93 21.39 -2.08
C ILE A 133 -1.61 21.78 -3.52
N GLU A 134 -2.56 21.62 -4.45
CA GLU A 134 -2.38 22.04 -5.84
C GLU A 134 -2.03 23.53 -5.94
N ALA A 135 -2.72 24.39 -5.19
CA ALA A 135 -2.45 25.83 -5.17
C ALA A 135 -1.06 26.15 -4.57
N LEU A 136 -0.65 25.49 -3.48
CA LEU A 136 0.68 25.68 -2.87
C LEU A 136 1.80 25.17 -3.77
N VAL A 137 1.59 24.06 -4.48
CA VAL A 137 2.54 23.54 -5.48
C VAL A 137 2.64 24.49 -6.68
N ALA A 138 1.50 25.04 -7.15
CA ALA A 138 1.48 26.02 -8.24
C ALA A 138 2.13 27.35 -7.85
N ALA A 139 2.02 27.76 -6.58
CA ALA A 139 2.69 28.93 -6.00
C ALA A 139 4.17 28.70 -5.65
N ASP A 140 4.73 27.53 -6.01
CA ASP A 140 6.12 27.15 -5.75
C ASP A 140 6.51 27.14 -4.24
N VAL A 141 5.54 26.83 -3.37
CA VAL A 141 5.73 26.75 -1.91
C VAL A 141 6.04 25.32 -1.46
N LEU A 142 5.42 24.30 -2.07
CA LEU A 142 5.60 22.91 -1.71
C LEU A 142 6.39 22.13 -2.78
N HIS A 143 7.57 21.66 -2.43
CA HIS A 143 8.47 20.87 -3.28
C HIS A 143 8.67 19.44 -2.76
N SER A 144 8.51 19.23 -1.46
CA SER A 144 8.74 17.95 -0.76
C SER A 144 7.72 17.70 0.34
N LEU A 145 7.72 16.48 0.88
CA LEU A 145 6.89 16.14 2.04
C LEU A 145 7.31 16.93 3.29
N ALA A 146 8.60 17.22 3.43
CA ALA A 146 9.15 17.98 4.55
C ALA A 146 8.65 19.44 4.59
N ASP A 147 8.40 20.04 3.42
CA ASP A 147 7.95 21.44 3.32
C ASP A 147 6.57 21.65 3.96
N ILE A 148 5.72 20.59 4.00
CA ILE A 148 4.45 20.64 4.72
C ILE A 148 4.65 21.05 6.18
N TYR A 149 5.71 20.57 6.81
CA TYR A 149 6.03 20.82 8.22
C TYR A 149 6.74 22.16 8.46
N GLN A 150 7.08 22.87 7.40
CA GLN A 150 7.71 24.19 7.41
C GLN A 150 6.73 25.31 7.00
N LEU A 151 5.48 24.96 6.64
CA LEU A 151 4.46 25.94 6.29
C LEU A 151 4.20 26.94 7.43
N ASP A 152 4.01 28.19 7.05
CA ASP A 152 3.62 29.27 7.93
C ASP A 152 2.29 29.93 7.51
N ILE A 153 1.80 30.84 8.36
CA ILE A 153 0.55 31.56 8.11
C ILE A 153 0.62 32.39 6.82
N ALA A 154 1.75 33.04 6.55
CA ALA A 154 1.91 33.91 5.40
C ALA A 154 1.82 33.11 4.11
N GLN A 155 2.50 31.97 4.03
CA GLN A 155 2.46 31.05 2.88
C GLN A 155 1.05 30.50 2.64
N LEU A 156 0.35 30.07 3.71
CA LEU A 156 -1.03 29.59 3.59
C LEU A 156 -1.99 30.69 3.15
N GLN A 157 -1.77 31.94 3.54
CA GLN A 157 -2.59 33.08 3.13
C GLN A 157 -2.45 33.43 1.64
N THR A 158 -1.33 33.06 0.98
CA THR A 158 -1.14 33.32 -0.45
C THR A 158 -2.17 32.65 -1.35
N ILE A 159 -2.75 31.53 -0.88
CA ILE A 159 -3.72 30.72 -1.65
C ILE A 159 -5.18 31.00 -1.27
N LYS A 160 -5.45 32.06 -0.49
CA LYS A 160 -6.82 32.38 -0.05
C LYS A 160 -7.16 33.87 -0.23
N ASP A 161 -8.28 34.14 -0.90
CA ASP A 161 -8.71 35.49 -1.30
C ASP A 161 -9.17 36.42 -0.16
N SER A 162 -9.45 35.90 1.05
CA SER A 162 -10.02 36.67 2.17
C SER A 162 -9.11 36.74 3.37
N LYS A 163 -8.57 37.92 3.70
CA LYS A 163 -7.57 38.10 4.77
C LYS A 163 -8.08 37.84 6.19
N SER A 164 -9.32 38.13 6.56
CA SER A 164 -9.79 38.00 7.96
C SER A 164 -10.15 36.56 8.37
N ALA A 165 -10.77 35.80 7.47
CA ALA A 165 -11.07 34.37 7.70
C ALA A 165 -9.84 33.46 7.43
N ALA A 166 -8.83 33.98 6.74
CA ALA A 166 -7.64 33.24 6.35
C ALA A 166 -6.74 32.87 7.54
N THR A 167 -6.62 33.74 8.56
CA THR A 167 -5.74 33.51 9.71
C THR A 167 -6.19 32.32 10.57
N LYS A 168 -7.49 32.26 10.92
CA LYS A 168 -8.03 31.14 11.71
C LYS A 168 -7.97 29.82 10.93
N TRP A 169 -8.26 29.86 9.63
CA TRP A 169 -8.15 28.70 8.77
C TRP A 169 -6.70 28.22 8.65
N ALA A 170 -5.74 29.11 8.44
CA ALA A 170 -4.31 28.80 8.39
C ALA A 170 -3.84 28.20 9.73
N GLN A 171 -4.25 28.79 10.86
CA GLN A 171 -3.91 28.26 12.17
C GLN A 171 -4.43 26.84 12.38
N ASN A 172 -5.67 26.55 11.99
CA ASN A 172 -6.23 25.19 12.10
C ASN A 172 -5.42 24.17 11.28
N ILE A 173 -4.89 24.56 10.10
CA ILE A 173 -4.01 23.69 9.32
C ILE A 173 -2.69 23.46 10.04
N LEU A 174 -2.06 24.51 10.57
CA LEU A 174 -0.80 24.40 11.31
C LEU A 174 -0.95 23.55 12.56
N ASP A 175 -2.09 23.68 13.28
CA ASP A 175 -2.39 22.84 14.43
C ASP A 175 -2.52 21.35 14.02
N SER A 176 -3.16 21.09 12.88
CA SER A 176 -3.27 19.73 12.33
C SER A 176 -1.92 19.18 11.88
N ILE A 177 -1.07 19.99 11.25
CA ILE A 177 0.31 19.64 10.91
C ILE A 177 1.10 19.29 12.18
N ALA A 178 0.96 20.09 13.26
CA ALA A 178 1.64 19.82 14.52
C ALA A 178 1.21 18.48 15.14
N GLN A 179 -0.08 18.16 15.10
CA GLN A 179 -0.60 16.87 15.58
C GLN A 179 -0.09 15.68 14.76
N SER A 180 0.20 15.86 13.47
CA SER A 180 0.68 14.79 12.58
C SER A 180 2.17 14.44 12.76
N ARG A 181 2.92 15.13 13.65
CA ARG A 181 4.37 14.91 13.79
C ARG A 181 4.75 13.57 14.44
N THR A 182 3.83 12.93 15.15
CA THR A 182 4.08 11.65 15.82
C THR A 182 3.05 10.58 15.42
N PRO A 183 2.99 10.22 14.14
CA PRO A 183 1.98 9.30 13.62
C PRO A 183 2.27 7.85 14.05
N PRO A 184 1.24 6.98 14.14
CA PRO A 184 1.45 5.55 14.17
C PRO A 184 2.28 5.08 12.96
N LEU A 185 3.23 4.16 13.17
CA LEU A 185 4.13 3.69 12.11
C LEU A 185 3.38 3.20 10.86
N ALA A 186 2.28 2.47 11.05
CA ALA A 186 1.46 1.97 9.94
C ALA A 186 0.93 3.10 9.05
N ARG A 187 0.46 4.19 9.66
CA ARG A 187 -0.03 5.35 8.91
C ARG A 187 1.10 6.07 8.18
N PHE A 188 2.25 6.20 8.81
CA PHE A 188 3.44 6.80 8.20
C PHE A 188 3.92 5.99 6.99
N LEU A 189 4.03 4.67 7.12
CA LEU A 189 4.41 3.78 6.00
C LEU A 189 3.41 3.87 4.84
N PHE A 190 2.11 3.92 5.12
CA PHE A 190 1.10 4.15 4.08
C PHE A 190 1.24 5.53 3.44
N ALA A 191 1.51 6.57 4.24
CA ALA A 191 1.67 7.95 3.77
C ALA A 191 2.86 8.14 2.82
N LEU A 192 3.93 7.33 2.95
CA LEU A 192 5.08 7.37 2.04
C LEU A 192 4.71 7.01 0.59
N GLY A 193 3.53 6.41 0.35
CA GLY A 193 3.06 6.07 -0.99
C GLY A 193 3.91 5.01 -1.69
N ILE A 194 4.54 4.12 -0.94
CA ILE A 194 5.34 3.01 -1.49
C ILE A 194 4.43 2.15 -2.38
N ARG A 195 4.89 1.88 -3.59
CA ARG A 195 4.12 1.12 -4.57
C ARG A 195 3.71 -0.25 -4.01
N HIS A 196 2.48 -0.64 -4.27
CA HIS A 196 1.84 -1.87 -3.76
C HIS A 196 1.68 -1.95 -2.23
N VAL A 197 2.06 -0.92 -1.48
CA VAL A 197 1.84 -0.85 -0.03
C VAL A 197 0.55 -0.09 0.25
N GLY A 198 -0.51 -0.84 0.51
CA GLY A 198 -1.79 -0.33 0.99
C GLY A 198 -1.84 -0.25 2.52
N GLU A 199 -2.99 0.18 3.07
CA GLU A 199 -3.20 0.27 4.53
C GLU A 199 -2.95 -1.08 5.25
N SER A 200 -3.39 -2.20 4.67
CA SER A 200 -3.19 -3.54 5.23
C SER A 200 -1.71 -3.92 5.30
N THR A 201 -0.98 -3.76 4.17
CA THR A 201 0.45 -4.05 4.10
C THR A 201 1.25 -3.15 5.05
N ALA A 202 0.90 -1.85 5.14
CA ALA A 202 1.55 -0.92 6.06
C ALA A 202 1.35 -1.33 7.54
N LYS A 203 0.13 -1.78 7.91
CA LYS A 203 -0.14 -2.33 9.25
C LYS A 203 0.68 -3.60 9.53
N GLN A 204 0.77 -4.50 8.56
CA GLN A 204 1.59 -5.70 8.68
C GLN A 204 3.07 -5.39 8.90
N LEU A 205 3.65 -4.49 8.08
CA LEU A 205 5.04 -4.05 8.24
C LEU A 205 5.29 -3.42 9.61
N ALA A 206 4.38 -2.55 10.05
CA ALA A 206 4.48 -1.92 11.36
C ALA A 206 4.39 -2.94 12.51
N ALA A 207 3.48 -3.90 12.43
CA ALA A 207 3.34 -4.95 13.43
C ALA A 207 4.54 -5.89 13.44
N ALA A 208 5.04 -6.30 12.26
CA ALA A 208 6.18 -7.20 12.15
C ALA A 208 7.48 -6.56 12.69
N PHE A 209 7.80 -5.35 12.25
CA PHE A 209 9.11 -4.75 12.48
C PHE A 209 9.14 -3.71 13.60
N GLY A 210 7.99 -3.19 14.02
CA GLY A 210 7.82 -2.30 15.17
C GLY A 210 8.36 -0.89 14.99
N ASN A 211 9.39 -0.66 14.21
CA ASN A 211 10.00 0.65 13.98
C ASN A 211 10.44 0.83 12.52
N LEU A 212 10.60 2.09 12.12
CA LEU A 212 10.94 2.47 10.76
C LEU A 212 12.32 1.98 10.32
N ASP A 213 13.31 2.02 11.21
CA ASP A 213 14.69 1.64 10.88
C ASP A 213 14.79 0.14 10.56
N THR A 214 14.04 -0.69 11.26
CA THR A 214 13.95 -2.12 10.96
C THR A 214 13.28 -2.35 9.60
N VAL A 215 12.18 -1.63 9.30
CA VAL A 215 11.53 -1.70 7.97
C VAL A 215 12.49 -1.28 6.85
N ARG A 216 13.21 -0.16 7.02
CA ARG A 216 14.16 0.36 6.00
C ARG A 216 15.29 -0.63 5.67
N ARG A 217 15.74 -1.39 6.67
CA ARG A 217 16.85 -2.34 6.54
C ARG A 217 16.43 -3.75 6.15
N ALA A 218 15.13 -4.04 6.16
CA ALA A 218 14.64 -5.39 5.89
C ALA A 218 14.99 -5.84 4.46
N PRO A 219 15.74 -6.94 4.29
CA PRO A 219 16.08 -7.50 2.99
C PRO A 219 14.84 -8.03 2.27
N GLU A 220 14.85 -7.97 0.94
CA GLU A 220 13.72 -8.43 0.11
C GLU A 220 13.27 -9.87 0.42
N PRO A 221 14.16 -10.87 0.56
CA PRO A 221 13.75 -12.23 0.93
C PRO A 221 13.04 -12.31 2.28
N ILE A 222 13.43 -11.50 3.26
CA ILE A 222 12.77 -11.42 4.58
C ILE A 222 11.38 -10.80 4.45
N LEU A 223 11.25 -9.68 3.72
CA LEU A 223 9.96 -9.07 3.43
C LEU A 223 8.99 -10.06 2.77
N ALA A 224 9.48 -10.86 1.81
CA ALA A 224 8.69 -11.84 1.10
C ALA A 224 8.25 -13.04 1.95
N CYS A 225 8.80 -13.20 3.17
CA CYS A 225 8.35 -14.21 4.12
C CYS A 225 7.15 -13.76 4.96
N LEU A 226 6.83 -12.47 4.98
CA LEU A 226 5.65 -11.98 5.71
C LEU A 226 4.36 -12.43 5.03
N PRO A 227 3.30 -12.74 5.79
CA PRO A 227 2.00 -13.09 5.22
C PRO A 227 1.52 -12.01 4.22
N ASP A 228 0.87 -12.41 3.15
CA ASP A 228 0.32 -11.53 2.11
C ASP A 228 1.31 -10.58 1.41
N ILE A 229 2.63 -10.71 1.66
CA ILE A 229 3.68 -9.98 0.98
C ILE A 229 4.39 -10.89 -0.02
N GLY A 230 3.98 -10.82 -1.29
CA GLY A 230 4.65 -11.53 -2.38
C GLY A 230 5.94 -10.84 -2.83
N SER A 231 6.70 -11.51 -3.73
CA SER A 231 7.98 -11.02 -4.26
C SER A 231 7.88 -9.61 -4.87
N VAL A 232 6.80 -9.30 -5.61
CA VAL A 232 6.57 -7.98 -6.22
C VAL A 232 6.48 -6.87 -5.17
N VAL A 233 5.73 -7.12 -4.09
CA VAL A 233 5.55 -6.14 -3.01
C VAL A 233 6.84 -6.00 -2.20
N ALA A 234 7.49 -7.12 -1.88
CA ALA A 234 8.78 -7.14 -1.18
C ALA A 234 9.86 -6.36 -1.96
N HIS A 235 9.94 -6.60 -3.27
CA HIS A 235 10.84 -5.88 -4.17
C HIS A 235 10.55 -4.37 -4.15
N ALA A 236 9.29 -3.97 -4.29
CA ALA A 236 8.91 -2.57 -4.30
C ALA A 236 9.29 -1.85 -2.99
N ILE A 237 9.11 -2.51 -1.84
CA ILE A 237 9.49 -1.96 -0.52
C ILE A 237 11.01 -1.82 -0.42
N ALA A 238 11.76 -2.91 -0.68
CA ALA A 238 13.22 -2.90 -0.59
C ALA A 238 13.84 -1.90 -1.56
N HIS A 239 13.34 -1.83 -2.79
CA HIS A 239 13.77 -0.89 -3.81
C HIS A 239 13.53 0.56 -3.39
N TYR A 240 12.34 0.88 -2.86
CA TYR A 240 12.00 2.22 -2.37
C TYR A 240 13.04 2.73 -1.35
N PHE A 241 13.32 1.94 -0.33
CA PHE A 241 14.25 2.35 0.74
C PHE A 241 15.72 2.34 0.34
N ARG A 242 16.10 1.66 -0.76
CA ARG A 242 17.47 1.67 -1.30
C ARG A 242 17.77 2.82 -2.25
N GLN A 243 16.74 3.48 -2.80
CA GLN A 243 16.94 4.60 -3.73
C GLN A 243 17.51 5.83 -3.00
N PRO A 244 18.64 6.41 -3.44
CA PRO A 244 19.26 7.56 -2.75
C PRO A 244 18.32 8.78 -2.65
N ALA A 245 17.52 9.03 -3.68
CA ALA A 245 16.55 10.13 -3.68
C ALA A 245 15.47 9.95 -2.62
N GLN A 246 14.97 8.70 -2.43
CA GLN A 246 13.96 8.39 -1.41
C GLN A 246 14.57 8.42 -0.01
N GLN A 247 15.82 7.95 0.16
CA GLN A 247 16.53 8.04 1.43
C GLN A 247 16.68 9.50 1.86
N LYS A 248 17.16 10.36 0.97
CA LYS A 248 17.29 11.80 1.26
C LYS A 248 15.95 12.44 1.62
N MET A 249 14.91 12.20 0.82
CA MET A 249 13.58 12.74 1.08
C MET A 249 13.04 12.27 2.44
N LEU A 250 13.27 11.02 2.78
CA LEU A 250 12.84 10.44 4.05
C LEU A 250 13.64 11.02 5.23
N ASP A 251 14.97 11.17 5.09
CA ASP A 251 15.82 11.75 6.12
C ASP A 251 15.49 13.23 6.37
N ASP A 252 15.17 13.99 5.31
CA ASP A 252 14.67 15.37 5.43
C ASP A 252 13.30 15.40 6.17
N LEU A 253 12.39 14.50 5.84
CA LEU A 253 11.07 14.38 6.49
C LEU A 253 11.20 14.01 7.97
N LEU A 254 12.10 13.09 8.33
CA LEU A 254 12.33 12.64 9.70
C LEU A 254 12.93 13.71 10.63
N GLN A 255 13.41 14.83 10.11
CA GLN A 255 13.75 15.99 10.93
C GLN A 255 12.51 16.66 11.54
N HIS A 256 11.33 16.42 10.97
CA HIS A 256 10.06 17.04 11.37
C HIS A 256 9.05 16.05 11.95
N VAL A 257 9.17 14.77 11.61
CA VAL A 257 8.21 13.70 11.95
C VAL A 257 8.93 12.56 12.65
N ALA A 258 8.38 12.11 13.77
CA ALA A 258 8.88 10.98 14.53
C ALA A 258 7.80 9.88 14.57
N PRO A 259 7.78 8.91 13.64
CA PRO A 259 6.84 7.81 13.68
C PRO A 259 6.98 7.01 14.99
N GLN A 260 5.84 6.64 15.58
CA GLN A 260 5.83 5.87 16.81
C GLN A 260 6.54 4.53 16.60
N ALA A 261 7.40 4.17 17.55
CA ALA A 261 8.12 2.92 17.55
C ALA A 261 7.53 1.98 18.61
N ALA A 262 7.50 0.69 18.29
CA ALA A 262 7.16 -0.42 19.18
C ALA A 262 8.23 -1.52 19.05
N ALA A 263 8.19 -2.51 19.91
CA ALA A 263 9.00 -3.70 19.74
C ALA A 263 8.53 -4.49 18.50
N PRO A 264 9.44 -5.11 17.73
CA PRO A 264 9.08 -6.06 16.67
C PRO A 264 8.26 -7.22 17.24
N SER A 265 7.31 -7.72 16.43
CA SER A 265 6.54 -8.90 16.83
C SER A 265 7.47 -10.11 17.03
N PRO A 266 7.29 -10.92 18.09
CA PRO A 266 8.01 -12.17 18.26
C PRO A 266 7.87 -13.12 17.07
N GLN A 267 6.74 -13.09 16.36
CA GLN A 267 6.50 -13.88 15.16
C GLN A 267 7.39 -13.48 13.98
N THR A 268 7.96 -12.27 13.97
CA THR A 268 8.84 -11.80 12.89
C THR A 268 10.08 -12.69 12.75
N ARG A 269 10.67 -13.13 13.87
CA ARG A 269 11.82 -14.05 13.83
C ARG A 269 11.43 -15.42 13.28
N ALA A 270 10.23 -15.92 13.58
CA ALA A 270 9.72 -17.16 13.00
C ALA A 270 9.49 -17.06 11.49
N HIS A 271 8.94 -15.92 11.00
CA HIS A 271 8.80 -15.65 9.58
C HIS A 271 10.15 -15.46 8.88
N ALA A 272 11.15 -14.93 9.58
CA ALA A 272 12.52 -14.76 9.11
C ALA A 272 13.39 -16.01 9.32
N ALA A 273 12.80 -17.18 9.60
CA ALA A 273 13.52 -18.44 9.73
C ALA A 273 14.28 -18.79 8.43
N PRO A 274 15.50 -19.34 8.51
CA PRO A 274 16.33 -19.61 7.34
C PRO A 274 15.63 -20.45 6.28
N GLU A 275 14.87 -21.45 6.68
CA GLU A 275 14.11 -22.32 5.77
C GLU A 275 13.07 -21.54 4.93
N GLN A 276 12.60 -20.39 5.44
CA GLN A 276 11.61 -19.57 4.75
C GLN A 276 12.26 -18.64 3.72
N TRP A 277 13.29 -17.87 4.12
CA TRP A 277 13.90 -16.90 3.20
C TRP A 277 14.85 -17.56 2.19
N LEU A 278 15.44 -18.72 2.46
CA LEU A 278 16.22 -19.50 1.49
C LEU A 278 15.41 -19.82 0.24
N GLN A 279 14.10 -20.07 0.36
CA GLN A 279 13.19 -20.29 -0.77
C GLN A 279 12.91 -19.03 -1.60
N ARG A 280 13.25 -17.85 -1.08
CA ARG A 280 12.95 -16.53 -1.66
C ARG A 280 14.18 -15.86 -2.28
N LEU A 281 15.32 -16.54 -2.29
CA LEU A 281 16.56 -15.98 -2.84
C LEU A 281 16.44 -15.84 -4.38
N PRO A 282 17.02 -14.77 -4.96
CA PRO A 282 17.11 -14.62 -6.40
C PRO A 282 18.07 -15.66 -7.01
N ASP A 283 17.88 -15.98 -8.28
CA ASP A 283 18.78 -16.79 -9.12
C ASP A 283 19.12 -18.21 -8.61
N ILE A 284 18.45 -18.66 -7.55
CA ILE A 284 18.50 -20.04 -7.06
C ILE A 284 17.09 -20.50 -6.70
N LYS A 285 16.72 -21.72 -7.14
CA LYS A 285 15.39 -22.29 -6.89
C LYS A 285 15.49 -23.39 -5.83
N LEU A 286 15.28 -23.03 -4.60
CA LEU A 286 15.24 -23.99 -3.49
C LEU A 286 13.78 -24.30 -3.15
N SER A 287 13.38 -25.57 -3.29
CA SER A 287 12.11 -26.04 -2.73
C SER A 287 12.18 -26.03 -1.21
N GLU A 288 11.04 -26.07 -0.52
CA GLU A 288 10.98 -26.15 0.95
C GLU A 288 11.90 -27.24 1.52
N LYS A 289 11.84 -28.44 0.94
CA LYS A 289 12.69 -29.57 1.33
C LYS A 289 14.18 -29.26 1.16
N ARG A 290 14.60 -28.71 0.02
CA ARG A 290 16.01 -28.36 -0.25
C ARG A 290 16.52 -27.23 0.65
N ALA A 291 15.66 -26.24 0.93
CA ALA A 291 15.98 -25.17 1.85
C ALA A 291 16.20 -25.69 3.29
N ALA A 292 15.32 -26.58 3.75
CA ALA A 292 15.46 -27.23 5.05
C ALA A 292 16.72 -28.12 5.12
N GLU A 293 17.00 -28.93 4.09
CA GLU A 293 18.22 -29.74 3.98
C GLU A 293 19.49 -28.86 4.00
N LEU A 294 19.51 -27.77 3.23
CA LEU A 294 20.64 -26.84 3.21
C LEU A 294 20.87 -26.21 4.59
N TRP A 295 19.79 -25.80 5.27
CA TRP A 295 19.87 -25.23 6.61
C TRP A 295 20.36 -26.25 7.64
N GLN A 296 19.86 -27.47 7.59
CA GLN A 296 20.34 -28.57 8.48
C GLN A 296 21.83 -28.88 8.26
N LEU A 297 22.30 -28.88 7.01
CA LEU A 297 23.73 -29.08 6.71
C LEU A 297 24.59 -27.92 7.21
N ALA A 298 24.13 -26.68 7.04
CA ALA A 298 24.86 -25.51 7.50
C ALA A 298 24.89 -25.39 9.04
N GLY A 299 23.79 -25.68 9.69
CA GLY A 299 23.66 -25.63 11.16
C GLY A 299 23.76 -24.24 11.77
N SER A 300 24.18 -23.22 11.01
CA SER A 300 24.25 -21.84 11.47
C SER A 300 24.22 -20.83 10.29
N LEU A 301 23.83 -19.59 10.58
CA LEU A 301 23.85 -18.49 9.60
C LEU A 301 25.28 -18.23 9.09
N HIS A 302 26.27 -18.28 9.97
CA HIS A 302 27.68 -18.10 9.62
C HIS A 302 28.19 -19.20 8.67
N ALA A 303 27.80 -20.45 8.88
CA ALA A 303 28.18 -21.55 8.00
C ALA A 303 27.60 -21.41 6.58
N LEU A 304 26.40 -20.83 6.42
CA LEU A 304 25.88 -20.52 5.10
C LEU A 304 26.83 -19.62 4.28
N GLN A 305 27.59 -18.74 4.93
CA GLN A 305 28.59 -17.90 4.28
C GLN A 305 29.92 -18.58 4.02
N THR A 306 30.40 -19.38 4.97
CA THR A 306 31.81 -19.78 5.02
C THR A 306 32.05 -21.24 4.72
N ASP A 307 31.12 -22.16 5.04
CA ASP A 307 31.32 -23.58 4.92
C ASP A 307 31.48 -24.05 3.47
N GLN A 308 32.60 -24.69 3.18
CA GLN A 308 32.95 -25.24 1.87
C GLN A 308 32.36 -26.65 1.62
N ALA A 309 31.80 -27.30 2.66
CA ALA A 309 31.15 -28.60 2.53
C ALA A 309 29.71 -28.52 2.02
N LEU A 310 29.14 -27.32 1.96
CA LEU A 310 27.80 -27.12 1.45
C LEU A 310 27.70 -27.42 -0.07
N PRO A 311 26.49 -27.74 -0.60
CA PRO A 311 26.29 -28.11 -1.99
C PRO A 311 26.92 -27.13 -2.98
N GLN A 312 27.48 -27.65 -4.08
CA GLN A 312 28.18 -26.84 -5.09
C GLN A 312 27.30 -25.71 -5.65
N GLU A 313 26.02 -26.00 -5.90
CA GLU A 313 25.05 -25.01 -6.38
C GLU A 313 24.95 -23.79 -5.42
N TRP A 314 24.96 -24.03 -4.11
CA TRP A 314 24.99 -22.99 -3.09
C TRP A 314 26.30 -22.20 -3.10
N GLN A 315 27.42 -22.90 -3.21
CA GLN A 315 28.74 -22.25 -3.28
C GLN A 315 28.86 -21.35 -4.52
N ASP A 316 28.37 -21.80 -5.67
CA ASP A 316 28.41 -21.04 -6.92
C ASP A 316 27.48 -19.81 -6.84
N TRP A 317 26.31 -19.96 -6.22
CA TRP A 317 25.40 -18.85 -5.99
C TRP A 317 26.05 -17.79 -5.08
N ARG A 318 26.58 -18.15 -3.93
CA ARG A 318 27.18 -17.22 -2.96
C ARG A 318 28.51 -16.59 -3.41
N ARG A 319 29.18 -17.14 -4.42
CA ARG A 319 30.39 -16.55 -5.00
C ARG A 319 30.13 -15.27 -5.80
N GLN A 320 28.90 -15.06 -6.23
CA GLN A 320 28.54 -13.84 -6.93
C GLN A 320 28.52 -12.66 -5.95
N PRO A 321 29.22 -11.54 -6.21
CA PRO A 321 29.34 -10.43 -5.25
C PRO A 321 28.01 -9.90 -4.75
N ALA A 322 27.01 -9.79 -5.64
CA ALA A 322 25.66 -9.32 -5.29
C ALA A 322 24.94 -10.27 -4.33
N HIS A 323 25.08 -11.60 -4.53
CA HIS A 323 24.48 -12.61 -3.66
C HIS A 323 25.18 -12.71 -2.32
N ALA A 324 26.52 -12.58 -2.31
CA ALA A 324 27.30 -12.53 -1.05
C ALA A 324 26.88 -11.32 -0.20
N ALA A 325 26.71 -10.15 -0.82
CA ALA A 325 26.23 -8.96 -0.13
C ALA A 325 24.82 -9.14 0.42
N LEU A 326 23.90 -9.68 -0.40
CA LEU A 326 22.52 -9.96 0.01
C LEU A 326 22.50 -10.95 1.20
N LEU A 327 23.29 -12.01 1.15
CA LEU A 327 23.38 -13.00 2.24
C LEU A 327 23.90 -12.34 3.51
N GLN A 328 24.91 -11.49 3.43
CA GLN A 328 25.42 -10.72 4.57
C GLN A 328 24.34 -9.82 5.16
N ASP A 329 23.58 -9.11 4.32
CA ASP A 329 22.48 -8.24 4.76
C ASP A 329 21.40 -9.06 5.49
N ILE A 330 21.02 -10.22 4.96
CA ILE A 330 20.03 -11.11 5.58
C ILE A 330 20.52 -11.60 6.95
N ILE A 331 21.76 -12.03 7.05
CA ILE A 331 22.33 -12.53 8.32
C ILE A 331 22.38 -11.40 9.34
N THR A 332 22.94 -10.26 8.99
CA THR A 332 23.03 -9.09 9.87
C THR A 332 21.65 -8.64 10.34
N PHE A 333 20.66 -8.63 9.44
CA PHE A 333 19.29 -8.29 9.78
C PHE A 333 18.67 -9.30 10.75
N THR A 334 18.82 -10.59 10.48
CA THR A 334 18.24 -11.68 11.28
C THR A 334 18.84 -11.75 12.68
N GLU A 335 20.15 -11.56 12.80
CA GLU A 335 20.86 -11.49 14.08
C GLU A 335 20.45 -10.27 14.91
N GLY A 336 20.11 -9.16 14.25
CA GLY A 336 19.61 -7.94 14.89
C GLY A 336 18.15 -7.98 15.33
N LEU A 337 17.39 -9.03 14.98
CA LEU A 337 16.03 -9.23 15.48
C LEU A 337 16.07 -9.71 16.95
N PRO A 338 15.15 -9.22 17.81
CA PRO A 338 15.12 -9.62 19.21
C PRO A 338 14.97 -11.13 19.33
N GLU A 339 15.73 -11.72 20.22
CA GLU A 339 15.55 -13.13 20.57
C GLU A 339 14.20 -13.30 21.25
N ASN A 340 13.52 -14.41 20.95
CA ASN A 340 12.42 -14.85 21.77
C ASN A 340 13.02 -15.21 23.15
N SER A 341 13.07 -14.25 24.07
CA SER A 341 13.43 -14.55 25.45
C SER A 341 12.40 -15.53 25.97
N SER A 342 12.88 -16.76 26.23
CA SER A 342 12.09 -17.82 26.87
C SER A 342 11.63 -17.44 28.30
N ASP A 343 12.07 -16.30 28.80
CA ASP A 343 11.81 -15.84 30.16
C ASP A 343 10.62 -14.86 30.29
N ASP A 344 10.06 -14.35 29.18
CA ASP A 344 8.84 -13.52 29.21
C ASP A 344 7.54 -14.32 29.04
N VAL A 345 7.60 -15.65 29.18
CA VAL A 345 6.43 -16.55 29.02
C VAL A 345 5.52 -16.57 30.27
N SER A 346 5.81 -15.78 31.29
CA SER A 346 4.94 -15.73 32.48
C SER A 346 3.86 -14.62 32.47
N GLY A 347 3.52 -14.05 31.30
CA GLY A 347 2.48 -13.01 31.21
C GLY A 347 1.84 -12.77 29.84
N SER A 348 2.29 -13.39 28.75
CA SER A 348 1.64 -13.24 27.46
C SER A 348 0.92 -14.52 27.05
N LEU A 349 -0.40 -14.47 27.06
CA LEU A 349 -1.26 -15.46 26.44
C LEU A 349 -0.79 -15.67 24.99
N HIS A 350 -0.30 -16.86 24.66
CA HIS A 350 -0.03 -17.28 23.29
C HIS A 350 -1.32 -17.08 22.48
N PRO A 351 -1.31 -16.35 21.34
CA PRO A 351 -2.51 -16.16 20.52
C PRO A 351 -3.16 -17.51 20.14
N GLU A 352 -2.38 -18.57 20.02
CA GLU A 352 -2.84 -19.91 19.67
C GLU A 352 -3.68 -20.59 20.77
N ASN A 353 -3.56 -20.17 22.02
CA ASN A 353 -4.34 -20.70 23.16
C ASN A 353 -5.46 -19.74 23.62
N SER A 354 -5.63 -18.61 22.97
CA SER A 354 -6.74 -17.71 23.26
C SER A 354 -8.06 -18.30 22.73
N PRO A 355 -9.16 -18.27 23.51
CA PRO A 355 -10.49 -18.64 23.01
C PRO A 355 -10.93 -17.84 21.78
N VAL A 356 -10.26 -16.74 21.49
CA VAL A 356 -10.49 -15.80 20.38
C VAL A 356 -9.67 -16.16 19.13
N ALA A 357 -8.57 -16.92 19.28
CA ALA A 357 -7.64 -17.25 18.22
C ALA A 357 -8.33 -17.99 17.03
N GLY A 358 -8.09 -17.48 15.81
CA GLY A 358 -8.67 -18.05 14.59
C GLY A 358 -10.17 -17.86 14.40
N LYS A 359 -10.88 -17.25 15.37
CA LYS A 359 -12.32 -17.00 15.30
C LYS A 359 -12.65 -15.70 14.57
N THR A 360 -13.78 -15.67 13.89
CA THR A 360 -14.28 -14.50 13.16
C THR A 360 -15.39 -13.82 13.94
N PHE A 361 -15.17 -12.56 14.27
CA PHE A 361 -16.07 -11.70 15.03
C PHE A 361 -16.73 -10.63 14.16
N VAL A 362 -17.96 -10.26 14.48
CA VAL A 362 -18.65 -9.08 13.92
C VAL A 362 -19.09 -8.19 15.06
N LEU A 363 -18.72 -6.92 15.03
CA LEU A 363 -19.12 -5.92 16.01
C LEU A 363 -20.37 -5.17 15.52
N THR A 364 -21.38 -5.01 16.39
CA THR A 364 -22.62 -4.28 16.09
C THR A 364 -23.15 -3.54 17.32
N GLY A 365 -23.76 -2.38 17.09
CA GLY A 365 -24.20 -1.51 18.17
C GLY A 365 -23.10 -0.72 18.83
N THR A 366 -23.42 -0.01 19.91
CA THR A 366 -22.48 0.79 20.74
C THR A 366 -22.10 -0.03 21.98
N LEU A 367 -20.83 -0.31 22.15
CA LEU A 367 -20.34 -1.02 23.33
C LEU A 367 -20.31 -0.08 24.54
N PRO A 368 -20.59 -0.57 25.76
CA PRO A 368 -20.66 0.26 26.98
C PRO A 368 -19.36 0.98 27.34
N THR A 369 -18.20 0.30 27.24
CA THR A 369 -16.93 0.85 27.70
C THR A 369 -15.89 1.00 26.59
N LEU A 370 -15.93 0.15 25.54
CA LEU A 370 -14.97 0.16 24.45
C LEU A 370 -15.51 0.88 23.21
N LYS A 371 -14.67 1.67 22.57
CA LYS A 371 -14.93 2.11 21.20
C LYS A 371 -14.78 0.91 20.25
N ARG A 372 -15.56 0.91 19.16
CA ARG A 372 -15.57 -0.19 18.18
C ARG A 372 -14.17 -0.55 17.67
N ASP A 373 -13.34 0.49 17.40
CA ASP A 373 -11.98 0.28 16.89
C ASP A 373 -11.05 -0.31 17.97
N GLN A 374 -11.29 0.00 19.25
CA GLN A 374 -10.57 -0.58 20.37
C GLN A 374 -10.93 -2.06 20.55
N ALA A 375 -12.22 -2.40 20.50
CA ALA A 375 -12.65 -3.80 20.56
C ALA A 375 -12.13 -4.62 19.39
N ALA A 376 -12.11 -4.04 18.18
CA ALA A 376 -11.53 -4.69 17.01
C ALA A 376 -10.03 -4.95 17.18
N ALA A 377 -9.26 -3.96 17.65
CA ALA A 377 -7.83 -4.11 17.91
C ALA A 377 -7.51 -5.18 18.98
N LEU A 378 -8.33 -5.27 20.04
CA LEU A 378 -8.16 -6.30 21.07
C LEU A 378 -8.43 -7.72 20.54
N ILE A 379 -9.47 -7.90 19.73
CA ILE A 379 -9.77 -9.17 19.08
C ILE A 379 -8.64 -9.59 18.15
N GLU A 380 -8.14 -8.66 17.32
CA GLU A 380 -7.05 -8.91 16.39
C GLU A 380 -5.73 -9.20 17.12
N ALA A 381 -5.45 -8.50 18.22
CA ALA A 381 -4.29 -8.76 19.08
C ALA A 381 -4.35 -10.15 19.76
N ALA A 382 -5.57 -10.66 20.03
CA ALA A 382 -5.80 -12.00 20.56
C ALA A 382 -5.80 -13.11 19.48
N GLY A 383 -5.46 -12.78 18.23
CA GLY A 383 -5.41 -13.73 17.12
C GLY A 383 -6.77 -14.00 16.44
N GLY A 384 -7.81 -13.22 16.77
CA GLY A 384 -9.12 -13.27 16.11
C GLY A 384 -9.16 -12.42 14.82
N LYS A 385 -10.25 -12.54 14.08
CA LYS A 385 -10.52 -11.75 12.86
C LYS A 385 -11.79 -10.95 13.01
N VAL A 386 -11.79 -9.67 12.61
CA VAL A 386 -12.99 -8.83 12.64
C VAL A 386 -13.54 -8.63 11.22
N SER A 387 -14.83 -8.94 11.03
CA SER A 387 -15.55 -8.82 9.76
C SER A 387 -16.61 -7.73 9.81
N GLY A 388 -16.81 -7.04 8.68
CA GLY A 388 -17.84 -6.01 8.55
C GLY A 388 -19.28 -6.55 8.42
N SER A 389 -19.47 -7.85 8.07
CA SER A 389 -20.79 -8.45 7.79
C SER A 389 -20.92 -9.84 8.38
N VAL A 390 -22.15 -10.17 8.83
CA VAL A 390 -22.46 -11.50 9.37
C VAL A 390 -22.69 -12.49 8.24
N SER A 391 -22.04 -13.67 8.33
CA SER A 391 -22.16 -14.78 7.39
C SER A 391 -22.09 -16.12 8.14
N LYS A 392 -22.29 -17.24 7.44
CA LYS A 392 -22.13 -18.60 7.99
C LYS A 392 -20.69 -18.91 8.48
N LYS A 393 -19.71 -18.06 8.12
CA LYS A 393 -18.31 -18.17 8.56
C LYS A 393 -18.03 -17.29 9.80
N THR A 394 -19.01 -16.59 10.34
CA THR A 394 -18.89 -15.77 11.55
C THR A 394 -19.07 -16.68 12.75
N ASP A 395 -18.11 -16.70 13.65
CA ASP A 395 -18.16 -17.49 14.89
C ASP A 395 -18.96 -16.76 15.98
N PHE A 396 -18.74 -15.45 16.12
CA PHE A 396 -19.36 -14.63 17.15
C PHE A 396 -19.81 -13.26 16.65
N VAL A 397 -20.91 -12.78 17.19
CA VAL A 397 -21.37 -11.39 17.01
C VAL A 397 -21.33 -10.71 18.37
N VAL A 398 -20.54 -9.67 18.52
CA VAL A 398 -20.51 -8.84 19.74
C VAL A 398 -21.52 -7.73 19.57
N ALA A 399 -22.55 -7.73 20.40
CA ALA A 399 -23.68 -6.82 20.34
C ALA A 399 -23.65 -5.84 21.51
N GLY A 400 -23.56 -4.55 21.21
CA GLY A 400 -23.78 -3.46 22.15
C GLY A 400 -25.21 -2.90 22.09
N GLU A 401 -25.43 -1.75 22.72
CA GLU A 401 -26.73 -1.06 22.67
C GLU A 401 -27.11 -0.67 21.23
N ALA A 402 -28.40 -0.75 20.94
CA ALA A 402 -28.97 -0.47 19.61
C ALA A 402 -28.35 -1.32 18.47
N ALA A 403 -28.03 -2.58 18.74
CA ALA A 403 -27.59 -3.53 17.72
C ALA A 403 -28.71 -3.77 16.70
N GLY A 404 -28.51 -3.26 15.47
CA GLY A 404 -29.51 -3.30 14.39
C GLY A 404 -29.51 -4.62 13.59
N SER A 405 -29.77 -4.53 12.29
CA SER A 405 -29.97 -5.66 11.34
C SER A 405 -28.88 -6.76 11.36
N LYS A 406 -27.68 -6.47 11.86
CA LYS A 406 -26.62 -7.50 11.99
C LYS A 406 -26.92 -8.47 13.13
N LEU A 407 -27.56 -8.03 14.21
CA LEU A 407 -27.99 -8.91 15.29
C LEU A 407 -29.11 -9.85 14.83
N GLU A 408 -30.11 -9.32 14.14
CA GLU A 408 -31.20 -10.13 13.56
C GLU A 408 -30.65 -11.20 12.61
N LYS A 409 -29.70 -10.81 11.78
CA LYS A 409 -29.03 -11.73 10.84
C LYS A 409 -28.20 -12.79 11.56
N ALA A 410 -27.55 -12.47 12.68
CA ALA A 410 -26.82 -13.41 13.50
C ALA A 410 -27.77 -14.48 14.09
N GLN A 411 -28.89 -14.03 14.66
CA GLN A 411 -29.94 -14.92 15.19
C GLN A 411 -30.52 -15.83 14.12
N ALA A 412 -30.81 -15.28 12.92
CA ALA A 412 -31.35 -16.07 11.81
C ALA A 412 -30.36 -17.14 11.28
N LEU A 413 -29.04 -16.91 11.43
CA LEU A 413 -27.98 -17.82 11.01
C LEU A 413 -27.50 -18.75 12.15
N GLY A 414 -28.04 -18.61 13.38
CA GLY A 414 -27.62 -19.38 14.55
C GLY A 414 -26.19 -19.05 15.02
N VAL A 415 -25.69 -17.84 14.73
CA VAL A 415 -24.36 -17.38 15.17
C VAL A 415 -24.45 -16.95 16.64
N ALA A 416 -23.49 -17.36 17.45
CA ALA A 416 -23.43 -17.00 18.87
C ALA A 416 -23.27 -15.47 19.06
N VAL A 417 -24.10 -14.91 19.94
CA VAL A 417 -24.07 -13.48 20.26
C VAL A 417 -23.47 -13.30 21.63
N LEU A 418 -22.49 -12.40 21.73
CA LEU A 418 -21.77 -12.05 22.97
C LEU A 418 -22.04 -10.61 23.34
N GLY A 419 -22.07 -10.33 24.64
CA GLY A 419 -21.96 -8.97 25.18
C GLY A 419 -20.50 -8.51 25.28
N GLU A 420 -20.31 -7.24 25.66
CA GLU A 420 -18.95 -6.68 25.88
C GLU A 420 -18.22 -7.40 27.01
N GLU A 421 -18.90 -7.70 28.12
CA GLU A 421 -18.33 -8.41 29.27
C GLU A 421 -17.85 -9.83 28.90
N GLU A 422 -18.62 -10.54 28.09
CA GLU A 422 -18.26 -11.87 27.61
C GLU A 422 -17.05 -11.82 26.67
N LEU A 423 -16.99 -10.82 25.79
CA LEU A 423 -15.82 -10.56 24.95
C LEU A 423 -14.59 -10.27 25.81
N LEU A 424 -14.70 -9.37 26.81
CA LEU A 424 -13.60 -9.05 27.73
C LEU A 424 -13.14 -10.27 28.54
N GLY A 425 -14.08 -11.13 28.96
CA GLY A 425 -13.79 -12.40 29.58
C GLY A 425 -12.99 -13.36 28.68
N MET A 426 -13.30 -13.41 27.40
CA MET A 426 -12.55 -14.20 26.39
C MET A 426 -11.16 -13.61 26.10
N LEU A 427 -11.00 -12.30 26.18
CA LEU A 427 -9.75 -11.59 25.96
C LEU A 427 -8.79 -11.63 27.17
N GLY A 428 -9.30 -11.95 28.38
CA GLY A 428 -8.51 -12.11 29.59
C GLY A 428 -7.67 -10.87 29.95
N GLU A 429 -6.38 -11.04 30.23
CA GLU A 429 -5.48 -9.95 30.64
C GLU A 429 -5.28 -8.86 29.56
N LEU A 430 -5.55 -9.13 28.30
CA LEU A 430 -5.52 -8.10 27.24
C LEU A 430 -6.57 -7.01 27.46
N ALA A 431 -7.68 -7.35 28.12
CA ALA A 431 -8.75 -6.42 28.45
C ALA A 431 -8.35 -5.45 29.59
N SER A 432 -7.54 -5.90 30.53
CA SER A 432 -7.15 -5.08 31.71
C SER A 432 -6.16 -3.97 31.39
N LYS A 433 -5.52 -3.97 30.21
CA LYS A 433 -4.59 -2.93 29.75
C LYS A 433 -5.27 -1.85 28.89
N ALA A 434 -6.55 -2.01 28.58
CA ALA A 434 -7.31 -1.10 27.69
C ALA A 434 -8.34 -0.23 28.45
N THR A 435 -8.57 -0.48 29.73
CA THR A 435 -9.33 0.35 30.69
C THR A 435 -8.35 1.18 31.54
#